data_740787f7e5f5b6a83d317b12efa22e52
#
_entry.id   740787f7e5f5b6a83d317b12efa22e52
#
_cell.length_a   1.000
_cell.length_b   1.000
_cell.length_c   1.000
_cell.angle_alpha   90.00
_cell.angle_beta   90.00
_cell.angle_gamma   90.00
#
_symmetry.space_group_name_H-M   'P 1'
#
loop_
_entity.id
_entity.type
_entity.pdbx_description
1 polymer ?
#
loop_
_entity_poly.entity_id
_entity_poly.type
_entity_poly.pdbx_seq_one_letter_code
_entity_poly.pdbx_strand_id
1 'polypeptide(L)'
;MFLTNSCHKNDMGYNYVIAYLFRGPRSVTIALQEKALKLQLRLAQIEKQESQRNNFLPFVRGMWPDFIAGRHHRIIAEKLERVASGELKRLIINMAPRHTKSEFASFLFPAWMMGKNPSMKIIQATHTTELAVNFGRKTKNLLDTDEYKGVFPHVKLAADSKASGRWDTSAGGMYYAVGVG
;
A
#
# COMPACT_ATOMS: atom_id res chain seq x y z
N MET A 1 -8.38 -27.73 -67.64
CA MET A 1 -7.46 -27.28 -66.61
C MET A 1 -8.30 -26.76 -65.47
N PHE A 2 -8.45 -27.56 -64.44
CA PHE A 2 -9.47 -27.37 -63.40
C PHE A 2 -8.90 -26.46 -62.28
N LEU A 3 -9.61 -25.39 -61.97
CA LEU A 3 -9.40 -24.60 -60.74
C LEU A 3 -10.49 -24.97 -59.74
N THR A 4 -10.12 -25.68 -58.72
CA THR A 4 -10.98 -26.04 -57.60
C THR A 4 -11.15 -24.81 -56.69
N ASN A 5 -12.35 -24.29 -56.64
CA ASN A 5 -12.77 -23.34 -55.62
C ASN A 5 -12.93 -24.08 -54.27
N SER A 6 -11.98 -23.84 -53.37
CA SER A 6 -12.12 -24.22 -51.97
C SER A 6 -12.98 -23.13 -51.27
N CYS A 7 -14.22 -23.46 -51.03
CA CYS A 7 -15.16 -22.64 -50.31
C CYS A 7 -14.84 -22.67 -48.79
N HIS A 8 -14.27 -21.65 -48.25
CA HIS A 8 -14.14 -21.45 -46.79
C HIS A 8 -15.50 -21.17 -46.18
N LYS A 9 -16.16 -22.20 -45.72
CA LYS A 9 -17.42 -22.16 -44.95
C LYS A 9 -17.13 -22.18 -43.45
N ASN A 10 -16.40 -21.24 -42.87
CA ASN A 10 -16.27 -21.25 -41.41
C ASN A 10 -16.24 -19.88 -40.71
N ASP A 11 -16.23 -18.75 -41.43
CA ASP A 11 -16.12 -17.46 -40.73
C ASP A 11 -17.44 -16.70 -40.51
N MET A 12 -18.53 -17.15 -41.11
CA MET A 12 -19.83 -16.47 -40.94
C MET A 12 -20.62 -16.93 -39.69
N GLY A 13 -20.33 -18.09 -39.13
CA GLY A 13 -21.07 -18.62 -37.97
C GLY A 13 -20.73 -17.92 -36.67
N TYR A 14 -19.47 -17.58 -36.45
CA TYR A 14 -19.01 -16.96 -35.22
C TYR A 14 -19.47 -15.48 -35.09
N ASN A 15 -19.44 -14.74 -36.17
CA ASN A 15 -19.87 -13.34 -36.16
C ASN A 15 -21.39 -13.19 -35.95
N TYR A 16 -22.21 -14.14 -36.41
CA TYR A 16 -23.65 -14.13 -36.15
C TYR A 16 -24.02 -14.48 -34.70
N VAL A 17 -23.30 -15.41 -34.09
CA VAL A 17 -23.51 -15.76 -32.66
C VAL A 17 -23.15 -14.60 -31.74
N ILE A 18 -22.04 -13.92 -32.00
CA ILE A 18 -21.62 -12.74 -31.25
C ILE A 18 -22.64 -11.60 -31.44
N ALA A 19 -23.12 -11.38 -32.67
CA ALA A 19 -24.12 -10.35 -32.96
C ALA A 19 -25.50 -10.63 -32.30
N TYR A 20 -25.87 -11.92 -32.13
CA TYR A 20 -27.10 -12.29 -31.42
C TYR A 20 -26.99 -12.18 -29.90
N LEU A 21 -25.83 -12.43 -29.32
CA LEU A 21 -25.58 -12.23 -27.89
C LEU A 21 -25.62 -10.74 -27.49
N PHE A 22 -25.37 -9.82 -28.42
CA PHE A 22 -25.44 -8.37 -28.18
C PHE A 22 -26.81 -7.73 -28.51
N ARG A 23 -27.82 -8.50 -28.91
CA ARG A 23 -29.18 -8.01 -29.19
C ARG A 23 -30.14 -8.04 -27.97
N GLY A 24 -29.59 -8.10 -26.76
CA GLY A 24 -30.40 -7.80 -25.56
C GLY A 24 -30.86 -6.32 -25.56
N PRO A 25 -31.95 -5.99 -24.86
CA PRO A 25 -32.41 -4.58 -24.75
C PRO A 25 -31.22 -3.74 -24.26
N ARG A 26 -31.04 -2.55 -24.87
CA ARG A 26 -29.90 -1.65 -24.59
C ARG A 26 -29.70 -1.39 -23.10
N SER A 27 -30.78 -1.39 -22.32
CA SER A 27 -30.72 -1.28 -20.85
C SER A 27 -29.98 -2.41 -20.15
N VAL A 28 -30.13 -3.67 -20.61
CA VAL A 28 -29.43 -4.83 -20.03
C VAL A 28 -27.95 -4.77 -20.35
N THR A 29 -27.58 -4.36 -21.57
CA THR A 29 -26.19 -4.23 -21.99
C THR A 29 -25.48 -3.14 -21.18
N ILE A 30 -26.11 -1.99 -20.95
CA ILE A 30 -25.59 -0.89 -20.14
C ILE A 30 -25.39 -1.35 -18.69
N ALA A 31 -26.39 -2.01 -18.09
CA ALA A 31 -26.29 -2.51 -16.72
C ALA A 31 -25.15 -3.54 -16.53
N LEU A 32 -24.90 -4.41 -17.52
CA LEU A 32 -23.80 -5.34 -17.51
C LEU A 32 -22.44 -4.63 -17.63
N GLN A 33 -22.34 -3.61 -18.47
CA GLN A 33 -21.12 -2.80 -18.63
C GLN A 33 -20.81 -2.04 -17.36
N GLU A 34 -21.79 -1.43 -16.71
CA GLU A 34 -21.62 -0.76 -15.41
C GLU A 34 -21.14 -1.73 -14.32
N LYS A 35 -21.72 -2.94 -14.28
CA LYS A 35 -21.30 -3.97 -13.32
C LYS A 35 -19.88 -4.43 -13.59
N ALA A 36 -19.51 -4.64 -14.84
CA ALA A 36 -18.16 -5.01 -15.23
C ALA A 36 -17.14 -3.93 -14.86
N LEU A 37 -17.46 -2.65 -15.12
CA LEU A 37 -16.61 -1.52 -14.75
C LEU A 37 -16.42 -1.43 -13.22
N LYS A 38 -17.49 -1.57 -12.45
CA LYS A 38 -17.41 -1.60 -10.97
C LYS A 38 -16.52 -2.72 -10.46
N LEU A 39 -16.61 -3.91 -11.06
CA LEU A 39 -15.76 -5.04 -10.72
C LEU A 39 -14.28 -4.77 -11.05
N GLN A 40 -14.00 -4.22 -12.23
CA GLN A 40 -12.63 -3.86 -12.62
C GLN A 40 -12.02 -2.81 -11.68
N LEU A 41 -12.78 -1.77 -11.32
CA LEU A 41 -12.34 -0.76 -10.36
C LEU A 41 -12.05 -1.37 -8.98
N ARG A 42 -12.89 -2.30 -8.54
CA ARG A 42 -12.68 -3.00 -7.27
C ARG A 42 -11.45 -3.90 -7.29
N LEU A 43 -11.22 -4.62 -8.37
CA LEU A 43 -10.00 -5.44 -8.56
C LEU A 43 -8.74 -4.56 -8.55
N ALA A 44 -8.73 -3.47 -9.31
CA ALA A 44 -7.59 -2.54 -9.31
C ALA A 44 -7.33 -1.94 -7.93
N GLN A 45 -8.37 -1.67 -7.14
CA GLN A 45 -8.22 -1.20 -5.75
C GLN A 45 -7.60 -2.28 -4.85
N ILE A 46 -8.02 -3.53 -4.97
CA ILE A 46 -7.47 -4.67 -4.21
C ILE A 46 -5.99 -4.87 -4.56
N GLU A 47 -5.65 -4.90 -5.84
CA GLU A 47 -4.27 -5.03 -6.32
C GLU A 47 -3.37 -3.89 -5.81
N LYS A 48 -3.88 -2.65 -5.83
CA LYS A 48 -3.18 -1.50 -5.26
C LYS A 48 -2.93 -1.68 -3.77
N GLN A 49 -3.94 -2.10 -3.00
CA GLN A 49 -3.80 -2.33 -1.56
C GLN A 49 -2.83 -3.48 -1.25
N GLU A 50 -2.86 -4.57 -2.00
CA GLU A 50 -1.89 -5.67 -1.87
C GLU A 50 -0.48 -5.23 -2.17
N SER A 51 -0.28 -4.45 -3.23
CA SER A 51 1.01 -3.87 -3.56
C SER A 51 1.54 -2.99 -2.41
N GLN A 52 0.68 -2.19 -1.77
CA GLN A 52 1.04 -1.34 -0.63
C GLN A 52 1.34 -2.15 0.65
N ARG A 53 0.66 -3.28 0.87
CA ARG A 53 0.96 -4.19 1.99
C ARG A 53 2.31 -4.88 1.82
N ASN A 54 2.62 -5.30 0.61
CA ASN A 54 3.77 -6.14 0.34
C ASN A 54 5.04 -5.33 0.08
N ASN A 55 4.93 -4.11 -0.46
CA ASN A 55 6.06 -3.29 -0.86
C ASN A 55 6.01 -1.91 -0.21
N PHE A 56 7.15 -1.48 0.33
CA PHE A 56 7.22 -0.24 1.10
C PHE A 56 7.05 1.01 0.21
N LEU A 57 7.65 1.05 -0.98
CA LEU A 57 7.53 2.24 -1.85
C LEU A 57 6.11 2.49 -2.38
N PRO A 58 5.33 1.49 -2.80
CA PRO A 58 3.90 1.63 -3.06
C PRO A 58 3.10 2.12 -1.86
N PHE A 59 3.43 1.64 -0.65
CA PHE A 59 2.83 2.14 0.59
C PHE A 59 3.11 3.63 0.78
N VAL A 60 4.38 4.06 0.67
CA VAL A 60 4.76 5.48 0.77
C VAL A 60 3.95 6.35 -0.20
N ARG A 61 3.81 5.93 -1.47
CA ARG A 61 3.02 6.66 -2.46
C ARG A 61 1.53 6.71 -2.13
N GLY A 62 1.02 5.71 -1.46
CA GLY A 62 -0.36 5.70 -1.00
C GLY A 62 -0.65 6.64 0.16
N MET A 63 0.32 6.75 1.08
CA MET A 63 0.21 7.60 2.27
C MET A 63 0.67 9.04 2.03
N TRP A 64 1.40 9.28 0.95
CA TRP A 64 1.93 10.59 0.58
C TRP A 64 1.70 10.86 -0.91
N PRO A 65 0.54 11.40 -1.31
CA PRO A 65 0.12 11.55 -2.72
C PRO A 65 1.11 12.37 -3.58
N ASP A 66 1.68 13.44 -3.05
CA ASP A 66 2.60 14.33 -3.77
C ASP A 66 4.05 13.83 -3.78
N PHE A 67 4.28 12.61 -3.31
CA PHE A 67 5.62 12.07 -3.21
C PHE A 67 6.19 11.64 -4.57
N ILE A 68 7.31 12.25 -4.95
CA ILE A 68 8.06 11.91 -6.17
C ILE A 68 9.26 11.02 -5.81
N ALA A 69 9.22 9.77 -6.26
CA ALA A 69 10.26 8.80 -5.96
C ALA A 69 11.51 9.02 -6.82
N GLY A 70 12.59 9.49 -6.22
CA GLY A 70 13.93 9.50 -6.82
C GLY A 70 14.65 8.15 -6.70
N ARG A 71 15.83 8.04 -7.31
CA ARG A 71 16.66 6.83 -7.28
C ARG A 71 17.02 6.40 -5.83
N HIS A 72 17.41 7.35 -4.99
CA HIS A 72 17.76 7.08 -3.59
C HIS A 72 16.59 6.52 -2.78
N HIS A 73 15.36 6.98 -3.03
CA HIS A 73 14.18 6.46 -2.36
C HIS A 73 13.93 4.97 -2.66
N ARG A 74 14.17 4.55 -3.91
CA ARG A 74 14.04 3.14 -4.31
C ARG A 74 15.07 2.27 -3.60
N ILE A 75 16.31 2.74 -3.51
CA ILE A 75 17.39 2.01 -2.82
C ILE A 75 17.08 1.89 -1.32
N ILE A 76 16.62 2.98 -0.68
CA ILE A 76 16.26 2.94 0.74
C ILE A 76 15.08 2.01 0.96
N ALA A 77 14.03 2.09 0.14
CA ALA A 77 12.85 1.24 0.26
C ALA A 77 13.23 -0.25 0.16
N GLU A 78 14.04 -0.65 -0.82
CA GLU A 78 14.56 -2.02 -0.94
C GLU A 78 15.30 -2.48 0.34
N LYS A 79 16.17 -1.63 0.90
CA LYS A 79 16.91 -1.99 2.13
C LYS A 79 15.98 -2.08 3.34
N LEU A 80 15.00 -1.20 3.45
CA LEU A 80 13.99 -1.25 4.52
C LEU A 80 13.09 -2.49 4.40
N GLU A 81 12.73 -2.90 3.19
CA GLU A 81 12.01 -4.16 2.95
C GLU A 81 12.81 -5.39 3.40
N ARG A 82 14.13 -5.40 3.18
CA ARG A 82 15.03 -6.43 3.70
C ARG A 82 15.17 -6.40 5.22
N VAL A 83 15.06 -5.23 5.84
CA VAL A 83 14.97 -5.12 7.31
C VAL A 83 13.64 -5.72 7.79
N ALA A 84 12.55 -5.42 7.11
CA ALA A 84 11.22 -5.93 7.43
C ALA A 84 11.09 -7.45 7.30
N SER A 85 11.79 -8.06 6.33
CA SER A 85 11.86 -9.53 6.18
C SER A 85 12.81 -10.21 7.18
N GLY A 86 13.60 -9.44 7.94
CA GLY A 86 14.61 -9.97 8.85
C GLY A 86 15.92 -10.42 8.18
N GLU A 87 16.04 -10.29 6.86
CA GLU A 87 17.25 -10.57 6.11
C GLU A 87 18.39 -9.61 6.52
N LEU A 88 18.06 -8.32 6.67
CA LEU A 88 18.99 -7.29 7.10
C LEU A 88 18.66 -6.85 8.53
N LYS A 89 19.54 -7.19 9.47
CA LYS A 89 19.31 -6.89 10.90
C LYS A 89 19.74 -5.50 11.33
N ARG A 90 20.63 -4.86 10.58
CA ARG A 90 21.21 -3.54 10.90
C ARG A 90 21.35 -2.74 9.63
N LEU A 91 20.87 -1.50 9.64
CA LEU A 91 20.92 -0.59 8.50
C LEU A 91 21.33 0.81 8.97
N ILE A 92 22.34 1.37 8.33
CA ILE A 92 22.75 2.76 8.50
C ILE A 92 22.41 3.52 7.22
N ILE A 93 21.69 4.64 7.35
CA ILE A 93 21.30 5.48 6.21
C ILE A 93 21.97 6.85 6.37
N ASN A 94 23.00 7.09 5.57
CA ASN A 94 23.67 8.39 5.48
C ASN A 94 23.19 9.13 4.25
N MET A 95 22.55 10.28 4.47
CA MET A 95 22.05 11.16 3.42
C MET A 95 22.12 12.61 3.86
N ALA A 96 22.21 13.50 2.89
CA ALA A 96 22.13 14.94 3.14
C ALA A 96 20.81 15.31 3.83
N PRO A 97 20.76 16.41 4.60
CA PRO A 97 19.52 16.96 5.14
C PRO A 97 18.49 17.22 4.04
N ARG A 98 17.21 17.17 4.39
CA ARG A 98 16.05 17.45 3.49
C ARG A 98 15.87 16.46 2.32
N HIS A 99 16.50 15.27 2.38
CA HIS A 99 16.29 14.19 1.41
C HIS A 99 15.34 13.10 1.94
N THR A 100 14.38 13.47 2.75
CA THR A 100 13.25 12.64 3.25
C THR A 100 13.64 11.39 4.06
N LYS A 101 14.94 11.20 4.43
CA LYS A 101 15.36 9.99 5.16
C LYS A 101 14.56 9.75 6.46
N SER A 102 14.28 10.81 7.22
CA SER A 102 13.53 10.69 8.48
C SER A 102 12.05 10.40 8.24
N GLU A 103 11.45 10.97 7.20
CA GLU A 103 10.08 10.63 6.81
C GLU A 103 9.96 9.16 6.42
N PHE A 104 10.97 8.60 5.72
CA PHE A 104 11.02 7.19 5.37
C PHE A 104 11.27 6.30 6.60
N ALA A 105 12.39 6.51 7.29
CA ALA A 105 12.86 5.59 8.32
C ALA A 105 12.19 5.77 9.69
N SER A 106 11.84 7.03 10.07
CA SER A 106 11.34 7.33 11.40
C SER A 106 9.82 7.54 11.47
N PHE A 107 9.14 7.63 10.33
CA PHE A 107 7.70 7.87 10.27
C PHE A 107 6.97 6.76 9.47
N LEU A 108 7.19 6.67 8.14
CA LEU A 108 6.43 5.78 7.28
C LEU A 108 6.82 4.30 7.48
N PHE A 109 8.09 4.01 7.71
CA PHE A 109 8.54 2.63 7.91
C PHE A 109 7.99 2.00 9.20
N PRO A 110 8.03 2.65 10.37
CA PRO A 110 7.35 2.16 11.57
C PRO A 110 5.85 1.90 11.36
N ALA A 111 5.15 2.80 10.67
CA ALA A 111 3.74 2.61 10.35
C ALA A 111 3.51 1.36 9.47
N TRP A 112 4.32 1.18 8.43
CA TRP A 112 4.23 0.01 7.55
C TRP A 112 4.58 -1.30 8.26
N MET A 113 5.60 -1.29 9.13
CA MET A 113 5.97 -2.44 9.95
C MET A 113 4.85 -2.87 10.89
N MET A 114 4.18 -1.92 11.55
CA MET A 114 3.01 -2.21 12.37
C MET A 114 1.81 -2.69 11.56
N GLY A 115 1.70 -2.23 10.31
CA GLY A 115 0.73 -2.75 9.36
C GLY A 115 0.93 -4.22 9.06
N LYS A 116 2.18 -4.63 8.84
CA LYS A 116 2.55 -6.04 8.59
C LYS A 116 2.47 -6.92 9.85
N ASN A 117 2.84 -6.37 10.98
CA ASN A 117 2.83 -7.08 12.27
C ASN A 117 2.31 -6.15 13.39
N PRO A 118 1.00 -6.15 13.66
CA PRO A 118 0.40 -5.30 14.67
C PRO A 118 0.85 -5.55 16.11
N SER A 119 1.49 -6.69 16.39
CA SER A 119 2.05 -7.02 17.71
C SER A 119 3.51 -6.57 17.88
N MET A 120 4.09 -5.92 16.86
CA MET A 120 5.47 -5.46 16.90
C MET A 120 5.69 -4.39 17.94
N LYS A 121 6.86 -4.45 18.61
CA LYS A 121 7.32 -3.41 19.55
C LYS A 121 8.39 -2.58 18.87
N ILE A 122 8.19 -1.27 18.81
CA ILE A 122 9.08 -0.32 18.16
C ILE A 122 9.58 0.69 19.19
N ILE A 123 10.89 0.88 19.24
CA ILE A 123 11.52 1.96 20.01
C ILE A 123 12.08 2.97 19.02
N GLN A 124 11.61 4.20 19.10
CA GLN A 124 12.08 5.34 18.32
C GLN A 124 12.96 6.21 19.20
N ALA A 125 14.26 6.11 19.05
CA ALA A 125 15.22 6.95 19.76
C ALA A 125 15.69 8.10 18.86
N THR A 126 15.72 9.31 19.43
CA THR A 126 16.26 10.52 18.77
C THR A 126 17.06 11.35 19.76
N HIS A 127 17.76 12.39 19.27
CA HIS A 127 18.55 13.27 20.13
C HIS A 127 17.69 13.92 21.24
N THR A 128 16.49 14.43 20.90
CA THR A 128 15.58 15.01 21.88
C THR A 128 14.29 14.20 22.00
N THR A 129 13.73 14.16 23.22
CA THR A 129 12.43 13.51 23.46
C THR A 129 11.31 14.14 22.63
N GLU A 130 11.34 15.46 22.47
CA GLU A 130 10.34 16.18 21.68
C GLU A 130 10.31 15.70 20.22
N LEU A 131 11.47 15.53 19.60
CA LEU A 131 11.57 15.02 18.22
C LEU A 131 11.05 13.58 18.12
N ALA A 132 11.39 12.72 19.09
CA ALA A 132 10.90 11.33 19.13
C ALA A 132 9.37 11.30 19.27
N VAL A 133 8.82 12.06 20.19
CA VAL A 133 7.37 12.17 20.42
C VAL A 133 6.65 12.74 19.19
N ASN A 134 7.25 13.67 18.47
CA ASN A 134 6.68 14.19 17.23
C ASN A 134 6.54 13.11 16.15
N PHE A 135 7.56 12.24 15.97
CA PHE A 135 7.45 11.09 15.09
C PHE A 135 6.40 10.09 15.59
N GLY A 136 6.36 9.82 16.89
CA GLY A 136 5.35 8.94 17.50
C GLY A 136 3.93 9.42 17.23
N ARG A 137 3.69 10.74 17.39
CA ARG A 137 2.39 11.37 17.09
C ARG A 137 2.03 11.26 15.60
N LYS A 138 2.99 11.58 14.72
CA LYS A 138 2.77 11.45 13.26
C LYS A 138 2.39 10.02 12.89
N THR A 139 3.14 9.03 13.38
CA THR A 139 2.89 7.61 13.11
C THR A 139 1.51 7.20 13.63
N LYS A 140 1.18 7.56 14.88
CA LYS A 140 -0.12 7.27 15.49
C LYS A 140 -1.27 7.86 14.66
N ASN A 141 -1.16 9.13 14.27
CA ASN A 141 -2.19 9.80 13.47
C ASN A 141 -2.36 9.13 12.09
N LEU A 142 -1.26 8.68 11.46
CA LEU A 142 -1.33 7.95 10.20
C LEU A 142 -2.10 6.63 10.34
N LEU A 143 -1.88 5.88 11.43
CA LEU A 143 -2.60 4.62 11.68
C LEU A 143 -4.12 4.84 11.80
N ASP A 144 -4.56 6.04 12.16
CA ASP A 144 -5.97 6.37 12.33
C ASP A 144 -6.65 6.90 11.05
N THR A 145 -5.88 7.17 9.98
CA THR A 145 -6.43 7.62 8.69
C THR A 145 -7.18 6.53 7.94
N ASP A 146 -8.15 6.93 7.13
CA ASP A 146 -8.93 5.99 6.31
C ASP A 146 -8.06 5.33 5.22
N GLU A 147 -7.08 6.05 4.69
CA GLU A 147 -6.12 5.53 3.72
C GLU A 147 -5.30 4.38 4.30
N TYR A 148 -4.80 4.55 5.52
CA TYR A 148 -4.04 3.49 6.20
C TYR A 148 -4.93 2.31 6.57
N LYS A 149 -6.12 2.56 7.12
CA LYS A 149 -7.12 1.52 7.45
C LYS A 149 -7.58 0.75 6.21
N GLY A 150 -7.63 1.41 5.05
CA GLY A 150 -7.91 0.74 3.77
C GLY A 150 -6.83 -0.28 3.40
N VAL A 151 -5.56 0.00 3.70
CA VAL A 151 -4.44 -0.92 3.45
C VAL A 151 -4.35 -1.98 4.56
N PHE A 152 -4.44 -1.58 5.83
CA PHE A 152 -4.28 -2.45 7.01
C PHE A 152 -5.51 -2.42 7.94
N PRO A 153 -6.65 -2.96 7.53
CA PRO A 153 -7.91 -2.86 8.29
C PRO A 153 -7.90 -3.58 9.64
N HIS A 154 -6.96 -4.48 9.84
CA HIS A 154 -6.80 -5.24 11.08
C HIS A 154 -5.99 -4.51 12.16
N VAL A 155 -5.29 -3.41 11.82
CA VAL A 155 -4.54 -2.61 12.77
C VAL A 155 -5.47 -1.63 13.47
N LYS A 156 -5.49 -1.70 14.80
CA LYS A 156 -6.27 -0.78 15.62
C LYS A 156 -5.43 -0.29 16.80
N LEU A 157 -5.58 0.97 17.16
CA LEU A 157 -4.99 1.52 18.38
C LEU A 157 -5.75 0.97 19.60
N ALA A 158 -5.05 0.75 20.70
CA ALA A 158 -5.69 0.40 21.95
C ALA A 158 -6.49 1.62 22.49
N ALA A 159 -7.63 1.36 23.11
CA ALA A 159 -8.59 2.41 23.51
C ALA A 159 -8.03 3.38 24.56
N ASP A 160 -7.10 2.94 25.39
CA ASP A 160 -6.43 3.70 26.45
C ASP A 160 -5.14 4.40 25.98
N SER A 161 -4.71 4.18 24.76
CA SER A 161 -3.47 4.72 24.17
C SER A 161 -3.62 6.19 23.79
N LYS A 162 -3.68 7.10 24.77
CA LYS A 162 -3.86 8.56 24.53
C LYS A 162 -2.55 9.32 24.32
N ALA A 163 -1.44 8.87 24.91
CA ALA A 163 -0.16 9.55 24.84
C ALA A 163 0.47 9.51 23.44
N SER A 164 1.24 10.55 23.09
CA SER A 164 1.94 10.63 21.80
C SER A 164 3.32 9.95 21.83
N GLY A 165 3.95 9.90 23.01
CA GLY A 165 5.28 9.32 23.18
C GLY A 165 5.28 7.81 23.43
N ARG A 166 4.15 7.26 23.92
CA ARG A 166 3.95 5.82 24.10
C ARG A 166 2.51 5.48 23.81
N TRP A 167 2.33 4.54 22.91
CA TRP A 167 1.00 4.04 22.55
C TRP A 167 1.07 2.60 22.09
N ASP A 168 -0.04 1.90 22.26
CA ASP A 168 -0.16 0.48 22.03
C ASP A 168 -1.20 0.20 20.94
N THR A 169 -1.05 -0.95 20.27
CA THR A 169 -2.07 -1.49 19.37
C THR A 169 -2.96 -2.47 20.13
N SER A 170 -4.17 -2.68 19.66
CA SER A 170 -5.08 -3.69 20.22
C SER A 170 -4.54 -5.12 20.12
N ALA A 171 -3.53 -5.36 19.29
CA ALA A 171 -2.85 -6.65 19.11
C ALA A 171 -1.62 -6.83 20.03
N GLY A 172 -1.38 -5.91 20.99
CA GLY A 172 -0.27 -5.98 21.93
C GLY A 172 1.06 -5.45 21.39
N GLY A 173 1.06 -4.79 20.24
CA GLY A 173 2.22 -4.02 19.75
C GLY A 173 2.38 -2.71 20.51
N MET A 174 3.57 -2.16 20.52
CA MET A 174 3.92 -0.94 21.25
C MET A 174 4.82 -0.04 20.42
N TYR A 175 4.55 1.24 20.46
CA TYR A 175 5.48 2.28 20.00
C TYR A 175 5.95 3.10 21.21
N TYR A 176 7.26 3.23 21.36
CA TYR A 176 7.88 3.97 22.44
C TYR A 176 8.88 4.99 21.90
N ALA A 177 8.61 6.26 22.11
CA ALA A 177 9.45 7.39 21.71
C ALA A 177 10.32 7.85 22.89
N VAL A 178 11.64 7.96 22.69
CA VAL A 178 12.61 8.33 23.72
C VAL A 178 13.69 9.28 23.18
N GLY A 179 14.05 10.28 23.94
CA GLY A 179 15.26 11.07 23.72
C GLY A 179 16.45 10.46 24.43
N VAL A 180 17.64 10.53 23.82
CA VAL A 180 18.90 10.00 24.37
C VAL A 180 19.93 11.08 24.71
N GLY A 181 19.58 12.37 24.51
CA GLY A 181 20.39 13.53 24.85
C GLY A 181 19.85 14.29 26.07
#